data_bafa23693ab7cf03eb7c1f92c0817df5
#
_entry.id   bafa23693ab7cf03eb7c1f92c0817df5
#
_cell.length_a   1.000
_cell.length_b   1.000
_cell.length_c   1.000
_cell.angle_alpha   90.00
_cell.angle_beta   90.00
_cell.angle_gamma   90.00
#
_symmetry.space_group_name_H-M   'P 1'
#
loop_
_entity.id
_entity.type
_entity.pdbx_description
1 polymer ?
#
loop_
_entity_poly.entity_id
_entity_poly.type
_entity_poly.pdbx_seq_one_letter_code
_entity_poly.pdbx_strand_id
1 'polypeptide(L)'
;MEFAVKGAEVVLACRNQTKATNALERIRARHPEAIVRTLGLDLANLNALKQAADEFMASTSHLDVLINNAGVMIPPKSTTADGFELQVGTNHLGHFALTAHLLPHLEKASEPRIVTVSSIAHTMGRLRFENMHGEGRRYDKWGHYGRSTLANLMFGLELDRRLKSAGSRIVSLCGHPGYANTSLQRHSLMWRLFNNVALSASRGAAPILYAATEPGALNHPYWGPGGPLAAWGWPGQARMSRAATNKEDARRLWAWSEEQVGFAFDVPSLLALD
;
A
#
# COMPACT_ATOMS: atom_id res chain seq x y z
N MET A 1 4.22 -1.15 15.68
CA MET A 1 4.72 -0.77 17.02
C MET A 1 4.24 0.64 17.38
N GLU A 2 4.56 1.68 16.61
CA GLU A 2 4.24 3.08 16.92
C GLU A 2 2.74 3.34 17.22
N PHE A 3 1.84 2.82 16.39
CA PHE A 3 0.39 2.92 16.64
C PHE A 3 -0.02 2.23 17.95
N ALA A 4 0.48 1.01 18.17
CA ALA A 4 0.13 0.23 19.37
C ALA A 4 0.57 0.94 20.66
N VAL A 5 1.75 1.59 20.65
CA VAL A 5 2.24 2.40 21.78
C VAL A 5 1.34 3.61 22.09
N LYS A 6 0.65 4.11 21.05
CA LYS A 6 -0.28 5.25 21.17
C LYS A 6 -1.72 4.81 21.49
N GLY A 7 -1.93 3.54 21.83
CA GLY A 7 -3.24 3.02 22.26
C GLY A 7 -4.17 2.60 21.12
N ALA A 8 -3.70 2.60 19.87
CA ALA A 8 -4.51 2.10 18.77
C ALA A 8 -4.63 0.57 18.80
N GLU A 9 -5.79 0.03 18.45
CA GLU A 9 -5.91 -1.37 18.05
C GLU A 9 -5.21 -1.58 16.71
N VAL A 10 -4.25 -2.51 16.65
CA VAL A 10 -3.47 -2.77 15.46
C VAL A 10 -3.72 -4.18 14.92
N VAL A 11 -4.19 -4.27 13.67
CA VAL A 11 -4.36 -5.53 12.96
C VAL A 11 -3.18 -5.76 12.02
N LEU A 12 -2.39 -6.80 12.30
CA LEU A 12 -1.27 -7.23 11.46
C LEU A 12 -1.79 -8.18 10.39
N ALA A 13 -2.24 -7.63 9.26
CA ALA A 13 -2.74 -8.39 8.13
C ALA A 13 -1.56 -8.91 7.28
N CYS A 14 -1.28 -10.20 7.34
CA CYS A 14 -0.09 -10.81 6.74
C CYS A 14 -0.39 -12.19 6.14
N ARG A 15 0.27 -12.51 5.02
CA ARG A 15 0.20 -13.84 4.43
C ARG A 15 0.87 -14.92 5.31
N ASN A 16 2.01 -14.59 5.91
CA ASN A 16 2.77 -15.53 6.73
C ASN A 16 2.40 -15.35 8.21
N GLN A 17 1.53 -16.24 8.73
CA GLN A 17 1.01 -16.14 10.08
C GLN A 17 2.09 -16.33 11.15
N THR A 18 3.09 -17.20 10.93
CA THR A 18 4.21 -17.35 11.88
C THR A 18 4.97 -16.03 12.07
N LYS A 19 5.23 -15.30 10.97
CA LYS A 19 5.89 -13.99 11.07
C LYS A 19 4.99 -12.92 11.70
N ALA A 20 3.68 -13.00 11.48
CA ALA A 20 2.72 -12.11 12.10
C ALA A 20 2.67 -12.34 13.62
N THR A 21 2.60 -13.60 14.07
CA THR A 21 2.63 -13.98 15.48
C THR A 21 3.92 -13.53 16.15
N ASN A 22 5.09 -13.79 15.54
CA ASN A 22 6.37 -13.33 16.06
C ASN A 22 6.45 -11.78 16.15
N ALA A 23 5.80 -11.06 15.25
CA ALA A 23 5.74 -9.60 15.32
C ALA A 23 4.82 -9.13 16.45
N LEU A 24 3.67 -9.77 16.61
CA LEU A 24 2.72 -9.54 17.70
C LEU A 24 3.40 -9.76 19.07
N GLU A 25 4.07 -10.89 19.26
CA GLU A 25 4.78 -11.22 20.50
C GLU A 25 5.87 -10.18 20.84
N ARG A 26 6.64 -9.72 19.83
CA ARG A 26 7.62 -8.65 20.03
C ARG A 26 7.01 -7.30 20.41
N ILE A 27 5.80 -7.02 19.95
CA ILE A 27 5.07 -5.81 20.33
C ILE A 27 4.62 -5.96 21.78
N ARG A 28 3.98 -7.05 22.13
CA ARG A 28 3.47 -7.32 23.50
C ARG A 28 4.58 -7.41 24.53
N ALA A 29 5.73 -7.99 24.19
CA ALA A 29 6.88 -8.05 25.09
C ALA A 29 7.42 -6.66 25.47
N ARG A 30 7.25 -5.64 24.62
CA ARG A 30 7.69 -4.27 24.87
C ARG A 30 6.57 -3.38 25.41
N HIS A 31 5.34 -3.70 25.06
CA HIS A 31 4.14 -2.95 25.37
C HIS A 31 3.01 -3.93 25.70
N PRO A 32 2.96 -4.45 26.93
CA PRO A 32 1.99 -5.48 27.35
C PRO A 32 0.53 -5.06 27.15
N GLU A 33 0.23 -3.75 27.30
CA GLU A 33 -1.10 -3.19 27.16
C GLU A 33 -1.53 -2.97 25.70
N ALA A 34 -0.63 -3.24 24.72
CA ALA A 34 -0.94 -3.00 23.32
C ALA A 34 -2.02 -3.95 22.79
N ILE A 35 -3.06 -3.39 22.21
CA ILE A 35 -4.14 -4.14 21.57
C ILE A 35 -3.69 -4.49 20.15
N VAL A 36 -3.19 -5.71 19.97
CA VAL A 36 -2.65 -6.18 18.68
C VAL A 36 -3.22 -7.56 18.38
N ARG A 37 -3.68 -7.76 17.14
CA ARG A 37 -4.12 -9.06 16.62
C ARG A 37 -3.56 -9.31 15.22
N THR A 38 -3.63 -10.54 14.77
CA THR A 38 -3.23 -10.94 13.42
C THR A 38 -4.45 -11.27 12.56
N LEU A 39 -4.32 -11.06 11.26
CA LEU A 39 -5.31 -11.44 10.25
C LEU A 39 -4.58 -12.13 9.09
N GLY A 40 -5.10 -13.26 8.63
CA GLY A 40 -4.60 -13.95 7.44
C GLY A 40 -4.98 -13.19 6.18
N LEU A 41 -4.01 -12.57 5.49
CA LEU A 41 -4.27 -11.82 4.26
C LEU A 41 -3.24 -12.17 3.19
N ASP A 42 -3.67 -12.69 2.05
CA ASP A 42 -2.86 -12.87 0.86
C ASP A 42 -3.35 -11.98 -0.28
N LEU A 43 -2.62 -10.90 -0.54
CA LEU A 43 -2.89 -9.97 -1.64
C LEU A 43 -2.67 -10.58 -3.05
N ALA A 44 -2.05 -11.76 -3.13
CA ALA A 44 -1.84 -12.50 -4.36
C ALA A 44 -2.97 -13.53 -4.64
N ASN A 45 -4.10 -13.42 -3.93
CA ASN A 45 -5.27 -14.26 -4.12
C ASN A 45 -6.53 -13.44 -3.78
N LEU A 46 -7.30 -13.05 -4.80
CA LEU A 46 -8.46 -12.17 -4.63
C LEU A 46 -9.58 -12.81 -3.77
N ASN A 47 -9.78 -14.13 -3.87
CA ASN A 47 -10.77 -14.82 -3.04
C ASN A 47 -10.36 -14.84 -1.56
N ALA A 48 -9.12 -15.18 -1.26
CA ALA A 48 -8.61 -15.17 0.10
C ALA A 48 -8.59 -13.75 0.69
N LEU A 49 -8.29 -12.74 -0.14
CA LEU A 49 -8.34 -11.34 0.23
C LEU A 49 -9.77 -10.92 0.61
N LYS A 50 -10.77 -11.28 -0.20
CA LYS A 50 -12.18 -10.98 0.10
C LYS A 50 -12.61 -11.61 1.42
N GLN A 51 -12.29 -12.88 1.63
CA GLN A 51 -12.58 -13.58 2.91
C GLN A 51 -11.94 -12.87 4.11
N ALA A 52 -10.68 -12.45 3.99
CA ALA A 52 -10.00 -11.70 5.04
C ALA A 52 -10.66 -10.32 5.31
N ALA A 53 -11.11 -9.63 4.27
CA ALA A 53 -11.84 -8.37 4.43
C ALA A 53 -13.19 -8.59 5.12
N ASP A 54 -13.93 -9.61 4.75
CA ASP A 54 -15.21 -9.97 5.37
C ASP A 54 -15.01 -10.35 6.86
N GLU A 55 -13.98 -11.15 7.19
CA GLU A 55 -13.60 -11.50 8.57
C GLU A 55 -13.26 -10.25 9.38
N PHE A 56 -12.47 -9.33 8.81
CA PHE A 56 -12.14 -8.07 9.46
C PHE A 56 -13.40 -7.26 9.75
N MET A 57 -14.26 -7.05 8.76
CA MET A 57 -15.49 -6.26 8.91
C MET A 57 -16.47 -6.86 9.90
N ALA A 58 -16.55 -8.19 9.99
CA ALA A 58 -17.38 -8.87 11.00
C ALA A 58 -16.84 -8.72 12.43
N SER A 59 -15.54 -8.46 12.59
CA SER A 59 -14.85 -8.37 13.88
C SER A 59 -14.64 -6.96 14.40
N THR A 60 -14.99 -5.91 13.62
CA THR A 60 -14.78 -4.50 13.96
C THR A 60 -15.99 -3.66 13.54
N SER A 61 -16.21 -2.53 14.22
CA SER A 61 -17.29 -1.59 13.87
C SER A 61 -16.87 -0.60 12.78
N HIS A 62 -15.60 -0.25 12.70
CA HIS A 62 -15.03 0.73 11.78
C HIS A 62 -13.54 0.51 11.56
N LEU A 63 -12.95 1.26 10.64
CA LEU A 63 -11.51 1.30 10.38
C LEU A 63 -11.05 2.76 10.27
N ASP A 64 -10.18 3.21 11.16
CA ASP A 64 -9.67 4.58 11.12
C ASP A 64 -8.56 4.76 10.08
N VAL A 65 -7.65 3.79 10.00
CA VAL A 65 -6.47 3.90 9.13
C VAL A 65 -6.20 2.59 8.39
N LEU A 66 -6.23 2.64 7.06
CA LEU A 66 -5.77 1.56 6.19
C LEU A 66 -4.38 1.89 5.65
N ILE A 67 -3.39 1.03 5.91
CA ILE A 67 -2.05 1.18 5.32
C ILE A 67 -1.80 0.07 4.31
N ASN A 68 -1.89 0.39 3.03
CA ASN A 68 -1.56 -0.47 1.91
C ASN A 68 -0.02 -0.55 1.75
N ASN A 69 0.62 -1.33 2.61
CA ASN A 69 2.08 -1.38 2.75
C ASN A 69 2.72 -2.66 2.22
N ALA A 70 2.00 -3.78 2.25
CA ALA A 70 2.58 -5.05 1.84
C ALA A 70 3.01 -5.04 0.36
N GLY A 71 4.03 -5.83 0.03
CA GLY A 71 4.47 -5.89 -1.36
C GLY A 71 5.62 -6.87 -1.57
N VAL A 72 5.91 -7.09 -2.84
CA VAL A 72 7.06 -7.88 -3.30
C VAL A 72 7.93 -7.02 -4.22
N MET A 73 9.24 -7.23 -4.17
CA MET A 73 10.21 -6.48 -4.97
C MET A 73 11.14 -7.43 -5.72
N ILE A 74 11.20 -7.27 -7.03
CA ILE A 74 12.11 -7.97 -7.95
C ILE A 74 12.20 -9.50 -7.74
N PRO A 75 11.10 -10.23 -7.45
CA PRO A 75 11.13 -11.67 -7.38
C PRO A 75 11.46 -12.29 -8.76
N PRO A 76 11.79 -13.58 -8.82
CA PRO A 76 11.74 -14.34 -10.07
C PRO A 76 10.36 -14.21 -10.73
N LYS A 77 10.29 -14.41 -12.06
CA LYS A 77 9.01 -14.40 -12.79
C LYS A 77 8.03 -15.38 -12.15
N SER A 78 6.88 -14.89 -11.77
CA SER A 78 5.81 -15.69 -11.17
C SER A 78 4.48 -14.93 -11.32
N THR A 79 3.37 -15.62 -11.06
CA THR A 79 2.02 -15.07 -11.08
C THR A 79 1.33 -15.20 -9.74
N THR A 80 0.28 -14.41 -9.53
CA THR A 80 -0.68 -14.58 -8.44
C THR A 80 -1.56 -15.81 -8.67
N ALA A 81 -2.38 -16.19 -7.69
CA ALA A 81 -3.38 -17.25 -7.85
C ALA A 81 -4.39 -16.94 -8.96
N ASP A 82 -4.63 -15.65 -9.20
CA ASP A 82 -5.56 -15.15 -10.22
C ASP A 82 -4.91 -14.97 -11.60
N GLY A 83 -3.61 -15.33 -11.75
CA GLY A 83 -2.88 -15.30 -13.03
C GLY A 83 -2.18 -13.98 -13.34
N PHE A 84 -2.23 -12.95 -12.50
CA PHE A 84 -1.56 -11.67 -12.71
C PHE A 84 -0.04 -11.77 -12.53
N GLU A 85 0.73 -10.92 -13.20
CA GLU A 85 2.16 -10.79 -12.88
C GLU A 85 2.30 -10.44 -11.38
N LEU A 86 3.21 -11.13 -10.70
CA LEU A 86 3.24 -11.16 -9.23
C LEU A 86 3.39 -9.78 -8.59
N GLN A 87 4.19 -8.87 -9.15
CA GLN A 87 4.41 -7.55 -8.56
C GLN A 87 3.22 -6.63 -8.79
N VAL A 88 2.68 -6.58 -10.00
CA VAL A 88 1.48 -5.79 -10.32
C VAL A 88 0.26 -6.35 -9.58
N GLY A 89 0.10 -7.66 -9.56
CA GLY A 89 -1.00 -8.33 -8.86
C GLY A 89 -0.97 -8.08 -7.36
N THR A 90 0.16 -8.36 -6.70
CA THR A 90 0.27 -8.21 -5.24
C THR A 90 0.32 -6.76 -4.79
N ASN A 91 1.18 -5.94 -5.43
CA ASN A 91 1.46 -4.58 -4.94
C ASN A 91 0.33 -3.61 -5.29
N HIS A 92 -0.35 -3.82 -6.44
CA HIS A 92 -1.37 -2.90 -6.92
C HIS A 92 -2.78 -3.50 -6.87
N LEU A 93 -3.07 -4.56 -7.63
CA LEU A 93 -4.43 -5.11 -7.73
C LEU A 93 -4.96 -5.61 -6.40
N GLY A 94 -4.10 -6.28 -5.60
CA GLY A 94 -4.46 -6.71 -4.25
C GLY A 94 -4.83 -5.53 -3.34
N HIS A 95 -4.07 -4.45 -3.34
CA HIS A 95 -4.40 -3.26 -2.54
C HIS A 95 -5.62 -2.51 -3.09
N PHE A 96 -5.80 -2.46 -4.41
CA PHE A 96 -6.99 -1.91 -5.04
C PHE A 96 -8.25 -2.65 -4.56
N ALA A 97 -8.26 -3.98 -4.66
CA ALA A 97 -9.37 -4.82 -4.21
C ALA A 97 -9.61 -4.71 -2.69
N LEU A 98 -8.55 -4.78 -1.88
CA LEU A 98 -8.66 -4.65 -0.43
C LEU A 98 -9.27 -3.31 -0.02
N THR A 99 -8.83 -2.23 -0.64
CA THR A 99 -9.35 -0.89 -0.36
C THR A 99 -10.83 -0.78 -0.71
N ALA A 100 -11.24 -1.33 -1.86
CA ALA A 100 -12.64 -1.35 -2.27
C ALA A 100 -13.52 -2.09 -1.25
N HIS A 101 -13.10 -3.28 -0.80
CA HIS A 101 -13.85 -4.07 0.19
C HIS A 101 -13.94 -3.38 1.55
N LEU A 102 -12.91 -2.65 1.98
CA LEU A 102 -12.87 -2.01 3.31
C LEU A 102 -13.41 -0.56 3.31
N LEU A 103 -13.74 0.01 2.14
CA LEU A 103 -14.19 1.39 2.04
C LEU A 103 -15.42 1.71 2.91
N PRO A 104 -16.47 0.85 2.97
CA PRO A 104 -17.63 1.10 3.84
C PRO A 104 -17.26 1.16 5.33
N HIS A 105 -16.25 0.39 5.76
CA HIS A 105 -15.78 0.40 7.15
C HIS A 105 -14.93 1.63 7.47
N LEU A 106 -14.19 2.15 6.50
CA LEU A 106 -13.46 3.41 6.62
C LEU A 106 -14.42 4.59 6.77
N GLU A 107 -15.52 4.63 6.00
CA GLU A 107 -16.47 5.75 6.05
C GLU A 107 -17.15 5.89 7.44
N LYS A 108 -17.22 4.80 8.22
CA LYS A 108 -17.78 4.82 9.59
C LYS A 108 -16.88 5.52 10.61
N ALA A 109 -15.60 5.72 10.31
CA ALA A 109 -14.67 6.40 11.21
C ALA A 109 -14.84 7.93 11.18
N SER A 110 -14.37 8.61 12.21
CA SER A 110 -14.47 10.08 12.32
C SER A 110 -13.49 10.80 11.39
N GLU A 111 -12.24 10.35 11.33
CA GLU A 111 -11.16 10.94 10.52
C GLU A 111 -10.42 9.85 9.73
N PRO A 112 -11.10 9.17 8.80
CA PRO A 112 -10.53 8.00 8.15
C PRO A 112 -9.42 8.36 7.15
N ARG A 113 -8.36 7.54 7.15
CA ARG A 113 -7.24 7.71 6.22
C ARG A 113 -6.85 6.41 5.53
N ILE A 114 -6.49 6.54 4.27
CA ILE A 114 -5.86 5.48 3.49
C ILE A 114 -4.46 5.94 3.13
N VAL A 115 -3.44 5.15 3.47
CA VAL A 115 -2.06 5.43 3.06
C VAL A 115 -1.55 4.32 2.16
N THR A 116 -1.34 4.65 0.89
CA THR A 116 -0.82 3.69 -0.09
C THR A 116 0.68 3.85 -0.25
N VAL A 117 1.42 2.77 0.00
CA VAL A 117 2.88 2.79 -0.09
C VAL A 117 3.34 2.60 -1.53
N SER A 118 4.13 3.56 -1.98
CA SER A 118 4.85 3.57 -3.25
C SER A 118 6.36 3.45 -3.02
N SER A 119 7.16 3.86 -3.99
CA SER A 119 8.62 3.84 -3.94
C SER A 119 9.21 4.94 -4.83
N ILE A 120 10.45 5.32 -4.60
CA ILE A 120 11.25 6.12 -5.56
C ILE A 120 11.25 5.45 -6.94
N ALA A 121 11.16 4.12 -6.99
CA ALA A 121 11.11 3.33 -8.23
C ALA A 121 9.91 3.68 -9.14
N HIS A 122 8.89 4.39 -8.66
CA HIS A 122 7.79 4.88 -9.51
C HIS A 122 8.28 5.77 -10.66
N THR A 123 9.42 6.44 -10.49
CA THR A 123 10.03 7.29 -11.54
C THR A 123 10.49 6.50 -12.76
N MET A 124 10.79 5.20 -12.59
CA MET A 124 11.16 4.26 -13.66
C MET A 124 9.93 3.54 -14.24
N GLY A 125 8.80 3.63 -13.54
CA GLY A 125 7.57 2.94 -13.91
C GLY A 125 7.00 3.45 -15.23
N ARG A 126 6.45 2.51 -16.02
CA ARG A 126 5.70 2.81 -17.24
C ARG A 126 4.47 1.90 -17.30
N LEU A 127 3.30 2.50 -17.37
CA LEU A 127 2.07 1.75 -17.62
C LEU A 127 2.01 1.39 -19.11
N ARG A 128 1.79 0.13 -19.37
CA ARG A 128 1.59 -0.42 -20.72
C ARG A 128 0.28 -1.17 -20.69
N PHE A 129 -0.81 -0.44 -20.80
CA PHE A 129 -2.17 -0.97 -20.63
C PHE A 129 -2.48 -2.17 -21.54
N GLU A 130 -1.90 -2.19 -22.73
CA GLU A 130 -1.96 -3.30 -23.67
C GLU A 130 -1.14 -4.53 -23.23
N ASN A 131 -0.26 -4.37 -22.26
CA ASN A 131 0.59 -5.47 -21.75
C ASN A 131 1.12 -5.15 -20.34
N MET A 132 0.23 -5.00 -19.38
CA MET A 132 0.58 -4.73 -17.98
C MET A 132 1.30 -5.91 -17.33
N HIS A 133 1.01 -7.13 -17.74
CA HIS A 133 1.62 -8.35 -17.21
C HIS A 133 2.95 -8.74 -17.89
N GLY A 134 3.33 -8.07 -18.98
CA GLY A 134 4.61 -8.31 -19.67
C GLY A 134 4.67 -9.62 -20.45
N GLU A 135 3.54 -10.07 -20.99
CA GLU A 135 3.42 -11.27 -21.79
C GLU A 135 4.26 -11.20 -23.07
N GLY A 136 4.75 -12.37 -23.53
CA GLY A 136 5.52 -12.47 -24.78
C GLY A 136 6.86 -11.75 -24.78
N ARG A 137 7.36 -11.25 -23.64
CA ARG A 137 8.64 -10.54 -23.52
C ARG A 137 9.55 -11.16 -22.47
N ARG A 138 10.85 -10.85 -22.56
CA ARG A 138 11.79 -11.17 -21.48
C ARG A 138 11.34 -10.43 -20.22
N TYR A 139 11.23 -11.14 -19.11
CA TYR A 139 10.78 -10.59 -17.84
C TYR A 139 11.77 -9.55 -17.30
N ASP A 140 11.30 -8.30 -17.22
CA ASP A 140 12.02 -7.19 -16.61
C ASP A 140 11.49 -6.93 -15.19
N LYS A 141 12.12 -7.59 -14.21
CA LYS A 141 11.73 -7.50 -12.81
C LYS A 141 11.75 -6.07 -12.23
N TRP A 142 12.66 -5.22 -12.68
CA TRP A 142 12.74 -3.83 -12.25
C TRP A 142 11.67 -2.97 -12.90
N GLY A 143 11.42 -3.18 -14.19
CA GLY A 143 10.32 -2.51 -14.90
C GLY A 143 8.95 -2.85 -14.30
N HIS A 144 8.72 -4.11 -13.91
CA HIS A 144 7.48 -4.51 -13.22
C HIS A 144 7.38 -3.91 -11.82
N TYR A 145 8.47 -3.87 -11.05
CA TYR A 145 8.49 -3.19 -9.76
C TYR A 145 8.18 -1.70 -9.89
N GLY A 146 8.88 -0.99 -10.79
CA GLY A 146 8.61 0.43 -11.06
C GLY A 146 7.16 0.67 -11.51
N ARG A 147 6.61 -0.23 -12.35
CA ARG A 147 5.20 -0.18 -12.78
C ARG A 147 4.25 -0.33 -11.61
N SER A 148 4.43 -1.32 -10.76
CA SER A 148 3.56 -1.56 -9.60
C SER A 148 3.58 -0.40 -8.60
N THR A 149 4.74 0.22 -8.37
CA THR A 149 4.85 1.37 -7.48
C THR A 149 4.31 2.66 -8.09
N LEU A 150 4.43 2.84 -9.42
CA LEU A 150 3.76 3.91 -10.15
C LEU A 150 2.24 3.76 -10.08
N ALA A 151 1.74 2.53 -10.32
CA ALA A 151 0.32 2.23 -10.22
C ALA A 151 -0.24 2.53 -8.82
N ASN A 152 0.50 2.21 -7.75
CA ASN A 152 0.11 2.54 -6.37
C ASN A 152 0.01 4.06 -6.14
N LEU A 153 0.99 4.83 -6.61
CA LEU A 153 0.94 6.28 -6.45
C LEU A 153 -0.24 6.88 -7.22
N MET A 154 -0.44 6.46 -8.47
CA MET A 154 -1.57 6.92 -9.28
C MET A 154 -2.92 6.49 -8.69
N PHE A 155 -3.02 5.28 -8.16
CA PHE A 155 -4.20 4.77 -7.46
C PHE A 155 -4.57 5.66 -6.26
N GLY A 156 -3.60 5.94 -5.37
CA GLY A 156 -3.87 6.77 -4.20
C GLY A 156 -4.30 8.19 -4.56
N LEU A 157 -3.69 8.80 -5.59
CA LEU A 157 -4.07 10.12 -6.09
C LEU A 157 -5.46 10.13 -6.75
N GLU A 158 -5.79 9.09 -7.53
CA GLU A 158 -7.10 8.96 -8.15
C GLU A 158 -8.20 8.68 -7.13
N LEU A 159 -7.91 7.83 -6.15
CA LEU A 159 -8.82 7.53 -5.05
C LEU A 159 -9.18 8.81 -4.27
N ASP A 160 -8.20 9.64 -3.92
CA ASP A 160 -8.44 10.91 -3.23
C ASP A 160 -9.39 11.83 -4.05
N ARG A 161 -9.19 11.89 -5.39
CA ARG A 161 -10.07 12.68 -6.25
C ARG A 161 -11.51 12.14 -6.28
N ARG A 162 -11.67 10.82 -6.33
CA ARG A 162 -12.99 10.17 -6.34
C ARG A 162 -13.70 10.32 -5.01
N LEU A 163 -12.99 10.15 -3.90
CA LEU A 163 -13.52 10.35 -2.55
C LEU A 163 -14.00 11.79 -2.35
N LYS A 164 -13.19 12.78 -2.72
CA LYS A 164 -13.61 14.20 -2.67
C LYS A 164 -14.81 14.50 -3.55
N SER A 165 -14.87 13.92 -4.74
CA SER A 165 -16.02 14.09 -5.64
C SER A 165 -17.31 13.45 -5.11
N ALA A 166 -17.19 12.40 -4.32
CA ALA A 166 -18.30 11.73 -3.65
C ALA A 166 -18.69 12.37 -2.31
N GLY A 167 -18.00 13.43 -1.87
CA GLY A 167 -18.24 14.10 -0.59
C GLY A 167 -17.82 13.29 0.64
N SER A 168 -16.97 12.26 0.45
CA SER A 168 -16.45 11.43 1.55
C SER A 168 -15.49 12.20 2.46
N ARG A 169 -15.46 11.79 3.73
CA ARG A 169 -14.48 12.26 4.72
C ARG A 169 -13.15 11.51 4.62
N ILE A 170 -13.11 10.38 3.95
CA ILE A 170 -11.89 9.59 3.79
C ILE A 170 -10.86 10.38 3.01
N VAL A 171 -9.64 10.44 3.53
CA VAL A 171 -8.50 11.05 2.85
C VAL A 171 -7.54 9.96 2.37
N SER A 172 -7.23 9.97 1.07
CA SER A 172 -6.24 9.06 0.50
C SER A 172 -4.91 9.77 0.30
N LEU A 173 -3.87 9.27 0.96
CA LEU A 173 -2.51 9.77 0.89
C LEU A 173 -1.57 8.67 0.39
N CYS A 174 -0.41 9.07 -0.09
CA CYS A 174 0.64 8.16 -0.50
C CYS A 174 1.91 8.42 0.31
N GLY A 175 2.75 7.38 0.42
CA GLY A 175 4.05 7.51 1.05
C GLY A 175 5.08 6.56 0.46
N HIS A 176 6.36 6.87 0.66
CA HIS A 176 7.44 5.93 0.39
C HIS A 176 8.49 5.95 1.52
N PRO A 177 9.09 4.78 1.83
CA PRO A 177 10.00 4.64 2.96
C PRO A 177 11.42 5.15 2.69
N GLY A 178 11.69 5.67 1.50
CA GLY A 178 13.06 5.94 1.07
C GLY A 178 13.86 4.66 0.87
N TYR A 179 15.16 4.72 1.18
CA TYR A 179 16.05 3.56 1.17
C TYR A 179 16.11 2.93 2.57
N ALA A 180 15.16 2.07 2.87
CA ALA A 180 15.07 1.39 4.16
C ALA A 180 15.48 -0.09 4.06
N ASN A 181 16.24 -0.56 5.05
CA ASN A 181 16.59 -1.97 5.18
C ASN A 181 15.35 -2.77 5.62
N THR A 182 14.73 -3.45 4.66
CA THR A 182 13.54 -4.28 4.88
C THR A 182 13.73 -5.67 4.27
N SER A 183 12.90 -6.61 4.68
CA SER A 183 12.90 -7.97 4.11
C SER A 183 12.55 -8.02 2.61
N LEU A 184 12.13 -6.93 2.00
CA LEU A 184 11.88 -6.82 0.56
C LEU A 184 13.14 -7.02 -0.29
N GLN A 185 14.31 -6.69 0.24
CA GLN A 185 15.59 -6.71 -0.49
C GLN A 185 16.24 -8.08 -0.59
N ARG A 186 15.61 -9.13 -0.05
CA ARG A 186 16.17 -10.49 0.05
C ARG A 186 16.56 -11.13 -1.30
N HIS A 187 15.98 -10.68 -2.40
CA HIS A 187 16.24 -11.23 -3.75
C HIS A 187 17.36 -10.51 -4.53
N SER A 188 18.08 -9.57 -3.90
CA SER A 188 19.18 -8.84 -4.55
C SER A 188 20.45 -8.87 -3.72
N LEU A 189 21.49 -9.53 -4.25
CA LEU A 189 22.81 -9.60 -3.63
C LEU A 189 23.45 -8.21 -3.51
N MET A 190 23.27 -7.37 -4.53
CA MET A 190 23.81 -6.01 -4.58
C MET A 190 23.26 -5.14 -3.44
N TRP A 191 21.95 -5.22 -3.14
CA TRP A 191 21.32 -4.45 -2.06
C TRP A 191 21.76 -4.92 -0.68
N ARG A 192 22.15 -6.19 -0.52
CA ARG A 192 22.73 -6.69 0.74
C ARG A 192 24.06 -6.03 1.07
N LEU A 193 24.86 -5.62 0.08
CA LEU A 193 26.14 -4.94 0.27
C LEU A 193 25.94 -3.47 0.73
N PHE A 194 24.84 -2.84 0.37
CA PHE A 194 24.51 -1.45 0.75
C PHE A 194 23.61 -1.33 1.99
N ASN A 195 23.32 -2.44 2.69
CA ASN A 195 22.46 -2.43 3.88
C ASN A 195 22.99 -1.54 5.01
N ASN A 196 24.31 -1.31 5.08
CA ASN A 196 24.93 -0.48 6.12
C ASN A 196 24.59 1.02 6.00
N VAL A 197 24.14 1.48 4.85
CA VAL A 197 23.71 2.87 4.61
C VAL A 197 22.19 3.03 4.50
N ALA A 198 21.45 1.92 4.60
CA ALA A 198 19.99 1.95 4.57
C ALA A 198 19.42 2.49 5.89
N LEU A 199 18.30 3.17 5.81
CA LEU A 199 17.52 3.56 6.99
C LEU A 199 17.10 2.33 7.79
N SER A 200 17.04 2.46 9.11
CA SER A 200 16.36 1.45 9.96
C SER A 200 14.88 1.36 9.55
N ALA A 201 14.26 0.21 9.76
CA ALA A 201 12.85 0.00 9.44
C ALA A 201 11.93 1.05 10.12
N SER A 202 12.26 1.49 11.34
CA SER A 202 11.52 2.54 12.04
C SER A 202 11.63 3.91 11.35
N ARG A 203 12.82 4.29 10.89
CA ARG A 203 13.00 5.53 10.13
C ARG A 203 12.33 5.48 8.75
N GLY A 204 12.38 4.32 8.08
CA GLY A 204 11.66 4.13 6.82
C GLY A 204 10.15 4.17 6.98
N ALA A 205 9.62 3.81 8.15
CA ALA A 205 8.20 3.90 8.45
C ALA A 205 7.73 5.35 8.73
N ALA A 206 8.62 6.26 9.10
CA ALA A 206 8.25 7.60 9.55
C ALA A 206 7.40 8.40 8.54
N PRO A 207 7.67 8.45 7.21
CA PRO A 207 6.82 9.15 6.27
C PRO A 207 5.41 8.53 6.15
N ILE A 208 5.30 7.21 6.29
CA ILE A 208 4.02 6.49 6.24
C ILE A 208 3.20 6.80 7.51
N LEU A 209 3.84 6.78 8.66
CA LEU A 209 3.22 7.14 9.94
C LEU A 209 2.76 8.60 9.91
N TYR A 210 3.62 9.51 9.43
CA TYR A 210 3.28 10.92 9.26
C TYR A 210 2.02 11.11 8.39
N ALA A 211 1.98 10.46 7.23
CA ALA A 211 0.80 10.48 6.36
C ALA A 211 -0.45 9.93 7.06
N ALA A 212 -0.29 8.91 7.90
CA ALA A 212 -1.40 8.25 8.57
C ALA A 212 -1.98 9.03 9.76
N THR A 213 -1.18 9.86 10.45
CA THR A 213 -1.58 10.43 11.75
C THR A 213 -1.51 11.95 11.83
N GLU A 214 -0.57 12.58 11.12
CA GLU A 214 -0.33 14.00 11.32
C GLU A 214 -1.34 14.90 10.56
N PRO A 215 -1.93 15.91 11.19
CA PRO A 215 -2.80 16.86 10.48
C PRO A 215 -2.09 17.60 9.35
N GLY A 216 -0.82 17.92 9.52
CA GLY A 216 0.02 18.56 8.49
C GLY A 216 0.20 17.73 7.23
N ALA A 217 -0.04 16.41 7.29
CA ALA A 217 0.04 15.54 6.13
C ALA A 217 -1.06 15.82 5.09
N LEU A 218 -2.17 16.40 5.48
CA LEU A 218 -3.29 16.70 4.58
C LEU A 218 -2.94 17.77 3.53
N ASN A 219 -1.84 18.50 3.72
CA ASN A 219 -1.40 19.56 2.81
C ASN A 219 -0.69 19.06 1.56
N HIS A 220 -0.33 17.77 1.49
CA HIS A 220 0.36 17.20 0.35
C HIS A 220 0.01 15.71 0.17
N PRO A 221 -0.24 15.24 -1.05
CA PRO A 221 -0.72 13.86 -1.26
C PRO A 221 0.36 12.78 -1.18
N TYR A 222 1.66 13.13 -1.19
CA TYR A 222 2.75 12.15 -1.25
C TYR A 222 3.92 12.51 -0.33
N TRP A 223 4.24 11.61 0.59
CA TRP A 223 5.24 11.80 1.65
C TRP A 223 6.41 10.83 1.52
N GLY A 224 7.60 11.30 1.81
CA GLY A 224 8.82 10.50 1.80
C GLY A 224 9.90 11.13 2.68
N PRO A 225 11.12 10.56 2.74
CA PRO A 225 12.24 11.24 3.39
C PRO A 225 12.59 12.55 2.68
N GLY A 226 12.67 13.63 3.42
CA GLY A 226 12.93 15.00 2.90
C GLY A 226 14.40 15.33 2.62
N GLY A 227 15.33 14.39 2.85
CA GLY A 227 16.75 14.58 2.63
C GLY A 227 17.23 14.19 1.23
N PRO A 228 18.56 14.05 1.05
CA PRO A 228 19.17 13.81 -0.26
C PRO A 228 18.56 12.62 -1.00
N LEU A 229 18.30 12.80 -2.30
CA LEU A 229 17.74 11.80 -3.21
C LEU A 229 16.39 11.21 -2.74
N ALA A 230 15.71 11.84 -1.78
CA ALA A 230 14.52 11.32 -1.12
C ALA A 230 14.73 9.91 -0.51
N ALA A 231 15.97 9.56 -0.21
CA ALA A 231 16.37 8.25 0.32
C ALA A 231 16.54 8.28 1.84
N TRP A 232 16.88 9.42 2.41
CA TRP A 232 17.15 9.63 3.84
C TRP A 232 16.47 10.89 4.36
N GLY A 233 16.31 11.00 5.68
CA GLY A 233 15.81 12.21 6.35
C GLY A 233 14.50 11.99 7.09
N TRP A 234 13.98 13.08 7.64
CA TRP A 234 12.65 13.15 8.28
C TRP A 234 11.55 13.20 7.22
N PRO A 235 10.28 12.94 7.59
CA PRO A 235 9.16 13.07 6.67
C PRO A 235 9.13 14.45 6.00
N GLY A 236 9.00 14.46 4.68
CA GLY A 236 8.90 15.66 3.86
C GLY A 236 8.02 15.39 2.63
N GLN A 237 7.64 16.45 1.95
CA GLN A 237 6.88 16.38 0.71
C GLN A 237 7.71 15.69 -0.36
N ALA A 238 7.21 14.58 -0.91
CA ALA A 238 7.91 13.83 -1.94
C ALA A 238 7.55 14.31 -3.34
N ARG A 239 8.53 14.26 -4.24
CA ARG A 239 8.31 14.62 -5.65
C ARG A 239 7.59 13.50 -6.38
N MET A 240 6.59 13.84 -7.17
CA MET A 240 5.87 12.95 -8.06
C MET A 240 6.43 13.06 -9.48
N SER A 241 6.57 11.93 -10.17
CA SER A 241 6.92 11.93 -11.58
C SER A 241 5.76 12.50 -12.42
N ARG A 242 6.08 13.02 -13.61
CA ARG A 242 5.05 13.50 -14.54
C ARG A 242 4.05 12.40 -14.91
N ALA A 243 4.50 11.14 -15.01
CA ALA A 243 3.62 9.99 -15.23
C ALA A 243 2.62 9.80 -14.07
N ALA A 244 3.06 9.91 -12.82
CA ALA A 244 2.20 9.73 -11.65
C ALA A 244 1.07 10.77 -11.56
N THR A 245 1.26 11.97 -12.11
CA THR A 245 0.27 13.06 -12.08
C THR A 245 -0.62 13.12 -13.32
N ASN A 246 -0.45 12.19 -14.28
CA ASN A 246 -1.29 12.10 -15.47
C ASN A 246 -2.69 11.57 -15.10
N LYS A 247 -3.69 12.45 -15.11
CA LYS A 247 -5.05 12.13 -14.71
C LYS A 247 -5.77 11.20 -15.70
N GLU A 248 -5.43 11.24 -16.97
CA GLU A 248 -6.01 10.35 -17.98
C GLU A 248 -5.52 8.93 -17.80
N ASP A 249 -4.21 8.74 -17.67
CA ASP A 249 -3.62 7.43 -17.36
C ASP A 249 -4.11 6.89 -15.99
N ALA A 250 -4.37 7.76 -15.01
CA ALA A 250 -4.93 7.36 -13.73
C ALA A 250 -6.37 6.79 -13.87
N ARG A 251 -7.21 7.42 -14.69
CA ARG A 251 -8.56 6.89 -15.00
C ARG A 251 -8.48 5.58 -15.78
N ARG A 252 -7.57 5.47 -16.74
CA ARG A 252 -7.34 4.23 -17.49
C ARG A 252 -6.84 3.10 -16.57
N LEU A 253 -5.93 3.42 -15.64
CA LEU A 253 -5.45 2.46 -14.65
C LEU A 253 -6.59 1.98 -13.75
N TRP A 254 -7.46 2.89 -13.32
CA TRP A 254 -8.62 2.54 -12.51
C TRP A 254 -9.55 1.56 -13.25
N ALA A 255 -9.98 1.91 -14.46
CA ALA A 255 -10.84 1.04 -15.28
C ALA A 255 -10.19 -0.31 -15.59
N TRP A 256 -8.88 -0.32 -15.92
CA TRP A 256 -8.12 -1.54 -16.10
C TRP A 256 -8.08 -2.38 -14.82
N SER A 257 -7.91 -1.75 -13.65
CA SER A 257 -7.89 -2.47 -12.37
C SER A 257 -9.23 -3.10 -12.04
N GLU A 258 -10.35 -2.40 -12.28
CA GLU A 258 -11.71 -2.93 -12.14
C GLU A 258 -11.94 -4.16 -13.05
N GLU A 259 -11.51 -4.09 -14.30
CA GLU A 259 -11.57 -5.21 -15.24
C GLU A 259 -10.79 -6.42 -14.73
N GLN A 260 -9.56 -6.20 -14.19
CA GLN A 260 -8.72 -7.29 -13.69
C GLN A 260 -9.30 -7.94 -12.42
N VAL A 261 -9.79 -7.14 -11.48
CA VAL A 261 -10.35 -7.68 -10.22
C VAL A 261 -11.76 -8.23 -10.39
N GLY A 262 -12.43 -7.95 -11.51
CA GLY A 262 -13.73 -8.50 -11.87
C GLY A 262 -14.94 -7.82 -11.19
N PHE A 263 -14.74 -6.63 -10.59
CA PHE A 263 -15.82 -5.83 -10.01
C PHE A 263 -15.54 -4.33 -10.11
N ALA A 264 -16.61 -3.53 -10.08
CA ALA A 264 -16.52 -2.07 -10.10
C ALA A 264 -16.13 -1.54 -8.71
N PHE A 265 -15.17 -0.62 -8.65
CA PHE A 265 -14.86 0.16 -7.47
C PHE A 265 -15.55 1.53 -7.59
N ASP A 266 -16.87 1.50 -7.54
CA ASP A 266 -17.71 2.70 -7.58
C ASP A 266 -17.78 3.33 -6.18
N VAL A 267 -16.96 4.36 -5.96
CA VAL A 267 -16.82 5.01 -4.66
C VAL A 267 -18.17 5.51 -4.12
N PRO A 268 -19.02 6.24 -4.88
CA PRO A 268 -20.33 6.67 -4.38
C PRO A 268 -21.21 5.51 -3.92
N SER A 269 -21.32 4.45 -4.71
CA SER A 269 -22.14 3.28 -4.34
C SER A 269 -21.62 2.55 -3.11
N LEU A 270 -20.31 2.42 -2.95
CA LEU A 270 -19.71 1.76 -1.79
C LEU A 270 -19.86 2.57 -0.49
N LEU A 271 -19.90 3.91 -0.57
CA LEU A 271 -20.13 4.77 0.58
C LEU A 271 -21.61 4.80 1.03
N ALA A 272 -22.54 4.39 0.16
CA ALA A 272 -23.96 4.31 0.46
C ALA A 272 -24.38 2.95 1.09
N LEU A 273 -23.44 2.03 1.31
CA LEU A 273 -23.69 0.75 1.98
C LEU A 273 -23.62 0.94 3.50
N ASP A 274 -24.75 1.23 4.13
CA ASP A 274 -24.92 1.30 5.60
C ASP A 274 -25.01 -0.10 6.24
#